data_bb08d037b8ac24449eb654337f528820
#
_entry.id   bb08d037b8ac24449eb654337f528820
#
_cell.length_a   1.000
_cell.length_b   1.000
_cell.length_c   1.000
_cell.angle_alpha   90.00
_cell.angle_beta   90.00
_cell.angle_gamma   90.00
#
_symmetry.space_group_name_H-M   'P 1'
#
loop_
_entity.id
_entity.type
_entity.pdbx_description
1 polymer ?
#
loop_
_entity_poly.entity_id
_entity_poly.type
_entity_poly.pdbx_seq_one_letter_code
_entity_poly.pdbx_strand_id
1 'polypeptide(L)'
;MNNSKGLKMTRSMTGFASVNVKNNKTNFIIQLKSENSRSLDVLIYDQLNNYELQEKIKKIIKKDFERGKIRISIDYNKNNSFDNKNIGKQLNEFSNLSHKFNIKPTISIGELNDIANKEVVIEQSSDRSVNFQLKLIKKGIKDLIKSQEVE
;
A
#
# COMPACT_ATOMS: atom_id res chain seq x y z
N MET A 1 -6.39 -8.65 -43.60
CA MET A 1 -6.26 -9.59 -42.48
C MET A 1 -4.98 -9.25 -41.74
N ASN A 2 -5.08 -8.47 -40.74
CA ASN A 2 -3.91 -8.09 -39.94
C ASN A 2 -3.67 -9.16 -38.89
N ASN A 3 -2.77 -10.04 -39.16
CA ASN A 3 -2.21 -10.92 -38.17
C ASN A 3 -1.30 -10.13 -37.21
N SER A 4 -1.92 -9.28 -36.41
CA SER A 4 -1.23 -8.67 -35.26
C SER A 4 -0.88 -9.68 -34.16
N LYS A 5 -1.19 -10.94 -34.38
CA LYS A 5 -0.80 -12.06 -33.50
C LYS A 5 0.65 -12.48 -33.61
N GLY A 6 1.41 -11.93 -34.55
CA GLY A 6 2.80 -12.30 -34.79
C GLY A 6 3.85 -11.55 -33.99
N LEU A 7 3.46 -10.47 -33.33
CA LEU A 7 4.36 -9.64 -32.52
C LEU A 7 3.97 -9.74 -31.03
N LYS A 8 3.85 -10.94 -30.48
CA LYS A 8 4.15 -11.09 -29.07
C LYS A 8 5.63 -10.79 -28.94
N MET A 9 5.95 -9.53 -28.63
CA MET A 9 7.27 -9.20 -28.15
C MET A 9 7.62 -10.19 -27.05
N THR A 10 8.74 -10.88 -27.17
CA THR A 10 9.29 -11.73 -26.11
C THR A 10 9.57 -10.83 -24.92
N ARG A 11 8.57 -10.73 -24.08
CA ARG A 11 8.66 -9.93 -22.85
C ARG A 11 9.57 -10.65 -21.88
N SER A 12 10.62 -9.98 -21.42
CA SER A 12 11.43 -10.50 -20.32
C SER A 12 10.54 -10.76 -19.09
N MET A 13 10.83 -11.83 -18.35
CA MET A 13 10.14 -12.06 -17.08
C MET A 13 10.70 -11.20 -15.94
N THR A 14 11.88 -10.61 -16.12
CA THR A 14 12.49 -9.74 -15.15
C THR A 14 12.06 -8.29 -15.36
N GLY A 15 11.72 -7.61 -14.30
CA GLY A 15 11.34 -6.21 -14.34
C GLY A 15 11.17 -5.64 -12.96
N PHE A 16 11.11 -4.33 -12.90
CA PHE A 16 10.91 -3.57 -11.68
C PHE A 16 10.06 -2.34 -11.95
N ALA A 17 9.15 -2.04 -11.04
CA ALA A 17 8.39 -0.80 -11.03
C ALA A 17 8.22 -0.29 -9.60
N SER A 18 8.16 1.00 -9.45
CA SER A 18 7.90 1.66 -8.18
C SER A 18 6.89 2.78 -8.37
N VAL A 19 5.89 2.80 -7.52
CA VAL A 19 4.90 3.88 -7.46
C VAL A 19 4.97 4.50 -6.08
N ASN A 20 5.23 5.79 -6.03
CA ASN A 20 5.28 6.56 -4.80
C ASN A 20 4.23 7.66 -4.85
N VAL A 21 3.30 7.65 -3.91
CA VAL A 21 2.29 8.68 -3.76
C VAL A 21 2.37 9.29 -2.38
N LYS A 22 2.69 10.56 -2.37
CA LYS A 22 2.83 11.36 -1.17
C LYS A 22 1.67 12.35 -1.07
N ASN A 23 0.92 12.28 0.01
CA ASN A 23 0.00 13.33 0.38
C ASN A 23 0.44 13.99 1.69
N ASN A 24 -0.30 14.98 2.18
CA ASN A 24 0.09 15.75 3.37
C ASN A 24 0.24 14.90 4.65
N LYS A 25 -0.42 13.75 4.72
CA LYS A 25 -0.47 12.91 5.91
C LYS A 25 0.28 11.59 5.74
N THR A 26 0.38 11.10 4.52
CA THR A 26 0.80 9.72 4.27
C THR A 26 1.64 9.60 3.01
N ASN A 27 2.57 8.68 3.04
CA ASN A 27 3.38 8.31 1.90
C ASN A 27 3.19 6.81 1.62
N PHE A 28 2.62 6.48 0.46
CA PHE A 28 2.50 5.12 -0.02
C PHE A 28 3.61 4.81 -1.02
N ILE A 29 4.33 3.75 -0.75
CA ILE A 29 5.37 3.24 -1.65
C ILE A 29 4.98 1.83 -2.05
N ILE A 30 4.73 1.63 -3.34
CA ILE A 30 4.42 0.33 -3.91
C ILE A 30 5.55 -0.06 -4.83
N GLN A 31 6.19 -1.17 -4.53
CA GLN A 31 7.28 -1.72 -5.34
C GLN A 31 6.85 -3.07 -5.91
N LEU A 32 7.07 -3.24 -7.20
CA LEU A 32 6.78 -4.47 -7.91
C LEU A 32 8.07 -4.99 -8.54
N LYS A 33 8.35 -6.26 -8.32
CA LYS A 33 9.49 -6.95 -8.90
C LYS A 33 9.03 -8.25 -9.51
N SER A 34 9.47 -8.52 -10.72
CA SER A 34 9.26 -9.80 -11.38
C SER A 34 10.57 -10.52 -11.62
N GLU A 35 10.54 -11.83 -11.46
CA GLU A 35 11.66 -12.73 -11.68
C GLU A 35 11.20 -13.94 -12.51
N ASN A 36 12.15 -14.60 -13.15
CA ASN A 36 11.86 -15.82 -13.91
C ASN A 36 11.33 -16.93 -12.99
N SER A 37 10.25 -17.56 -13.44
CA SER A 37 9.71 -18.77 -12.82
C SER A 37 8.92 -19.59 -13.85
N ARG A 38 8.84 -20.88 -13.66
CA ARG A 38 8.10 -21.79 -14.53
C ARG A 38 6.59 -21.65 -14.38
N SER A 39 6.14 -21.33 -13.19
CA SER A 39 4.74 -21.10 -12.84
C SER A 39 4.54 -19.66 -12.36
N LEU A 40 3.28 -19.22 -12.30
CA LEU A 40 2.96 -17.94 -11.72
C LEU A 40 2.92 -18.06 -10.19
N ASP A 41 3.77 -17.30 -9.54
CA ASP A 41 3.83 -17.16 -8.09
C ASP A 41 3.72 -15.68 -7.71
N VAL A 42 2.77 -15.34 -6.85
CA VAL A 42 2.51 -13.97 -6.42
C VAL A 42 2.71 -13.86 -4.93
N LEU A 43 3.70 -13.07 -4.53
CA LEU A 43 4.00 -12.76 -3.14
C LEU A 43 3.68 -11.31 -2.85
N ILE A 44 2.82 -11.08 -1.87
CA ILE A 44 2.41 -9.73 -1.47
C ILE A 44 2.82 -9.49 -0.03
N TYR A 45 3.64 -8.47 0.16
CA TYR A 45 4.04 -7.96 1.46
C TYR A 45 3.29 -6.66 1.70
N ASP A 46 2.20 -6.75 2.43
CA ASP A 46 1.36 -5.62 2.76
C ASP A 46 1.52 -5.30 4.25
N GLN A 47 2.08 -4.14 4.55
CA GLN A 47 2.28 -3.67 5.91
C GLN A 47 0.98 -3.58 6.71
N LEU A 48 -0.15 -3.37 6.03
CA LEU A 48 -1.46 -3.25 6.66
C LEU A 48 -2.22 -4.56 6.75
N ASN A 49 -1.70 -5.64 6.17
CA ASN A 49 -2.33 -6.96 6.14
C ASN A 49 -3.79 -6.97 5.65
N ASN A 50 -4.09 -6.19 4.62
CA ASN A 50 -5.42 -6.15 4.05
C ASN A 50 -5.65 -7.32 3.09
N TYR A 51 -6.24 -8.39 3.56
CA TYR A 51 -6.48 -9.62 2.77
C TYR A 51 -7.39 -9.39 1.57
N GLU A 52 -8.39 -8.54 1.67
CA GLU A 52 -9.28 -8.23 0.54
C GLU A 52 -8.51 -7.57 -0.61
N LEU A 53 -7.65 -6.62 -0.28
CA LEU A 53 -6.77 -5.98 -1.25
C LEU A 53 -5.82 -6.99 -1.89
N GLN A 54 -5.21 -7.86 -1.10
CA GLN A 54 -4.29 -8.89 -1.59
C GLN A 54 -4.98 -9.84 -2.58
N GLU A 55 -6.19 -10.29 -2.30
CA GLU A 55 -6.95 -11.15 -3.20
C GLU A 55 -7.32 -10.46 -4.51
N LYS A 56 -7.71 -9.19 -4.45
CA LYS A 56 -7.98 -8.38 -5.65
C LYS A 56 -6.71 -8.20 -6.52
N ILE A 57 -5.57 -7.97 -5.88
CA ILE A 57 -4.27 -7.85 -6.57
C ILE A 57 -3.91 -9.16 -7.27
N LYS A 58 -4.04 -10.29 -6.59
CA LYS A 58 -3.77 -11.61 -7.16
C LYS A 58 -4.61 -11.88 -8.40
N LYS A 59 -5.91 -11.51 -8.37
CA LYS A 59 -6.80 -11.66 -9.52
C LYS A 59 -6.36 -10.80 -10.71
N ILE A 60 -5.92 -9.58 -10.47
CA ILE A 60 -5.42 -8.69 -11.52
C ILE A 60 -4.16 -9.26 -12.15
N ILE A 61 -3.23 -9.72 -11.34
CA ILE A 61 -1.95 -10.28 -11.83
C ILE A 61 -2.18 -11.55 -12.66
N LYS A 62 -3.08 -12.42 -12.24
CA LYS A 62 -3.42 -13.63 -12.99
C LYS A 62 -3.99 -13.37 -14.39
N LYS A 63 -4.57 -12.19 -14.62
CA LYS A 63 -5.03 -11.78 -15.96
C LYS A 63 -3.89 -11.34 -16.87
N ASP A 64 -2.88 -10.70 -16.32
CA ASP A 64 -1.81 -10.05 -17.09
C ASP A 64 -0.55 -10.89 -17.24
N PHE A 65 -0.36 -11.89 -16.38
CA PHE A 65 0.82 -12.72 -16.32
C PHE A 65 0.48 -14.23 -16.36
N GLU A 66 1.13 -14.95 -17.20
CA GLU A 66 0.98 -16.43 -17.30
C GLU A 66 1.96 -17.17 -16.41
N ARG A 67 3.15 -16.62 -16.24
CA ARG A 67 4.24 -17.21 -15.46
C ARG A 67 5.15 -16.12 -14.90
N GLY A 68 5.98 -16.49 -13.97
CA GLY A 68 6.93 -15.61 -13.31
C GLY A 68 6.65 -15.51 -11.82
N LYS A 69 7.64 -15.08 -11.08
CA LYS A 69 7.51 -14.77 -9.65
C LYS A 69 7.37 -13.27 -9.49
N ILE A 70 6.22 -12.83 -9.04
CA ILE A 70 5.92 -11.42 -8.87
C ILE A 70 5.85 -11.12 -7.38
N ARG A 71 6.69 -10.20 -6.95
CA ARG A 71 6.71 -9.69 -5.58
C ARG A 71 6.17 -8.28 -5.58
N ILE A 72 5.23 -8.03 -4.69
CA ILE A 72 4.64 -6.71 -4.46
C ILE A 72 4.87 -6.35 -3.01
N SER A 73 5.51 -5.23 -2.78
CA SER A 73 5.69 -4.63 -1.46
C SER A 73 4.84 -3.36 -1.38
N ILE A 74 4.01 -3.28 -0.37
CA ILE A 74 3.17 -2.12 -0.08
C ILE A 74 3.59 -1.57 1.26
N ASP A 75 4.36 -0.51 1.22
CA ASP A 75 4.86 0.19 2.39
C ASP A 75 4.07 1.49 2.61
N TYR A 76 3.84 1.75 3.84
CA TYR A 76 3.09 2.90 4.27
C TYR A 76 3.90 3.66 5.32
N ASN A 77 4.24 4.88 5.00
CA ASN A 77 4.91 5.77 5.93
C ASN A 77 4.02 6.97 6.24
N LYS A 78 3.77 7.16 7.52
CA LYS A 78 3.13 8.37 7.97
C LYS A 78 4.17 9.50 7.95
N ASN A 79 3.84 10.60 7.29
CA ASN A 79 4.62 11.81 7.46
C ASN A 79 4.55 12.23 8.93
N ASN A 80 5.70 12.49 9.52
CA ASN A 80 5.83 12.90 10.93
C ASN A 80 5.19 14.27 11.25
N SER A 81 4.32 14.78 10.41
CA SER A 81 3.48 15.92 10.75
C SER A 81 2.38 15.43 11.69
N PHE A 82 2.55 15.71 12.96
CA PHE A 82 1.49 15.51 13.93
C PHE A 82 0.23 16.25 13.46
N ASP A 83 -0.87 15.54 13.33
CA ASP A 83 -2.17 16.19 13.14
C ASP A 83 -2.57 16.81 14.48
N ASN A 84 -2.16 18.07 14.65
CA ASN A 84 -2.38 18.81 15.89
C ASN A 84 -3.85 18.87 16.32
N LYS A 85 -4.79 18.80 15.36
CA LYS A 85 -6.23 18.82 15.66
C LYS A 85 -6.70 17.51 16.32
N ASN A 86 -6.30 16.37 15.77
CA ASN A 86 -6.68 15.07 16.32
C ASN A 86 -6.01 14.81 17.66
N ILE A 87 -4.74 15.13 17.78
CA ILE A 87 -4.00 15.01 19.04
C ILE A 87 -4.60 15.92 20.10
N GLY A 88 -4.92 17.16 19.76
CA GLY A 88 -5.55 18.10 20.67
C GLY A 88 -6.93 17.63 21.17
N LYS A 89 -7.75 17.05 20.28
CA LYS A 89 -9.06 16.48 20.64
C LYS A 89 -8.92 15.31 21.62
N GLN A 90 -8.01 14.40 21.35
CA GLN A 90 -7.77 13.24 22.23
C GLN A 90 -7.18 13.66 23.58
N LEU A 91 -6.25 14.61 23.60
CA LEU A 91 -5.73 15.17 24.86
C LEU A 91 -6.83 15.83 25.69
N ASN A 92 -7.78 16.54 25.07
CA ASN A 92 -8.94 17.11 25.77
C ASN A 92 -9.85 16.02 26.36
N GLU A 93 -10.09 14.92 25.63
CA GLU A 93 -10.87 13.79 26.15
C GLU A 93 -10.17 13.13 27.35
N PHE A 94 -8.86 12.93 27.28
CA PHE A 94 -8.07 12.44 28.42
C PHE A 94 -8.07 13.41 29.60
N SER A 95 -7.97 14.71 29.36
CA SER A 95 -8.04 15.72 30.39
C SER A 95 -9.39 15.69 31.10
N ASN A 96 -10.49 15.60 30.36
CA ASN A 96 -11.84 15.50 30.93
C ASN A 96 -12.03 14.25 31.77
N LEU A 97 -11.53 13.10 31.32
CA LEU A 97 -11.55 11.86 32.08
C LEU A 97 -10.69 11.94 33.34
N SER A 98 -9.53 12.59 33.26
CA SER A 98 -8.64 12.74 34.41
C SER A 98 -9.27 13.62 35.49
N HIS A 99 -9.96 14.69 35.11
CA HIS A 99 -10.73 15.52 36.05
C HIS A 99 -11.88 14.75 36.68
N LYS A 100 -12.61 13.96 35.88
CA LYS A 100 -13.76 13.18 36.37
C LYS A 100 -13.33 12.10 37.37
N PHE A 101 -12.17 11.48 37.18
CA PHE A 101 -11.67 10.40 38.05
C PHE A 101 -10.55 10.86 39.00
N ASN A 102 -10.22 12.15 39.04
CA ASN A 102 -9.15 12.72 39.85
C ASN A 102 -7.80 12.05 39.69
N ILE A 103 -7.45 11.73 38.43
CA ILE A 103 -6.20 11.09 38.05
C ILE A 103 -5.33 12.10 37.28
N LYS A 104 -4.02 12.10 37.51
CA LYS A 104 -3.05 12.86 36.73
C LYS A 104 -2.52 11.97 35.62
N PRO A 105 -2.91 12.13 34.34
CA PRO A 105 -2.35 11.33 33.26
C PRO A 105 -0.96 11.83 32.88
N THR A 106 -0.04 10.91 32.71
CA THR A 106 1.24 11.17 32.08
C THR A 106 1.24 10.42 30.74
N ILE A 107 1.43 11.15 29.63
CA ILE A 107 1.47 10.56 28.29
C ILE A 107 2.87 10.84 27.72
N SER A 108 3.57 9.78 27.30
CA SER A 108 4.85 9.89 26.61
C SER A 108 4.63 10.24 25.13
N ILE A 109 5.67 10.76 24.47
CA ILE A 109 5.65 11.03 23.02
C ILE A 109 5.41 9.73 22.23
N GLY A 110 5.93 8.59 22.69
CA GLY A 110 5.69 7.29 22.09
C GLY A 110 4.21 6.89 22.11
N GLU A 111 3.55 7.06 23.22
CA GLU A 111 2.10 6.80 23.37
C GLU A 111 1.24 7.72 22.50
N LEU A 112 1.62 8.97 22.34
CA LEU A 112 0.97 9.90 21.41
C LEU A 112 1.12 9.44 19.97
N ASN A 113 2.29 8.94 19.57
CA ASN A 113 2.53 8.38 18.26
C ASN A 113 1.65 7.14 18.01
N ASP A 114 1.50 6.26 18.99
CA ASP A 114 0.68 5.07 18.89
C ASP A 114 -0.81 5.41 18.71
N ILE A 115 -1.30 6.39 19.44
CA ILE A 115 -2.67 6.89 19.32
C ILE A 115 -2.90 7.50 17.92
N ALA A 116 -1.98 8.32 17.45
CA ALA A 116 -2.05 8.92 16.13
C ALA A 116 -1.99 7.88 15.00
N ASN A 117 -1.26 6.78 15.18
CA ASN A 117 -1.15 5.69 14.21
C ASN A 117 -2.40 4.80 14.16
N LYS A 118 -3.08 4.58 15.27
CA LYS A 118 -4.31 3.77 15.33
C LYS A 118 -5.45 4.33 14.49
N GLU A 119 -5.64 5.64 14.47
CA GLU A 119 -6.68 6.28 13.65
C GLU A 119 -6.44 6.08 12.16
N VAL A 120 -5.21 6.10 11.72
CA VAL A 120 -4.84 5.91 10.32
C VAL A 120 -5.15 4.50 9.82
N VAL A 121 -4.97 3.48 10.65
CA VAL A 121 -5.31 2.09 10.31
C VAL A 121 -6.81 1.91 10.10
N ILE A 122 -7.64 2.61 10.86
CA ILE A 122 -9.11 2.55 10.74
C ILE A 122 -9.58 3.25 9.45
N GLU A 123 -9.01 4.39 9.08
CA GLU A 123 -9.35 5.08 7.84
C GLU A 123 -8.98 4.29 6.58
N GLN A 124 -7.98 3.44 6.65
CA GLN A 124 -7.48 2.68 5.51
C GLN A 124 -8.26 1.39 5.22
N SER A 125 -9.05 0.93 6.15
CA SER A 125 -9.96 -0.20 5.94
C SER A 125 -11.26 0.19 5.21
N SER A 126 -11.43 1.46 4.85
CA SER A 126 -12.58 1.90 4.08
C SER A 126 -12.48 1.50 2.60
N ASP A 127 -13.63 1.22 1.97
CA ASP A 127 -13.71 0.84 0.54
C ASP A 127 -13.06 1.86 -0.39
N ARG A 128 -13.09 3.14 -0.05
CA ARG A 128 -12.43 4.21 -0.81
C ARG A 128 -10.91 4.07 -0.81
N SER A 129 -10.34 3.70 0.31
CA SER A 129 -8.90 3.47 0.45
C SER A 129 -8.44 2.27 -0.38
N VAL A 130 -9.18 1.17 -0.35
CA VAL A 130 -8.90 -0.02 -1.15
C VAL A 130 -8.93 0.30 -2.65
N ASN A 131 -9.92 1.03 -3.12
CA ASN A 131 -10.02 1.44 -4.53
C ASN A 131 -8.87 2.35 -4.96
N PHE A 132 -8.46 3.26 -4.12
CA PHE A 132 -7.29 4.11 -4.38
C PHE A 132 -6.00 3.29 -4.49
N GLN A 133 -5.78 2.40 -3.56
CA GLN A 133 -4.62 1.50 -3.58
C GLN A 133 -4.61 0.60 -4.81
N LEU A 134 -5.78 0.08 -5.23
CA LEU A 134 -5.90 -0.71 -6.46
C LEU A 134 -5.56 0.09 -7.72
N LYS A 135 -5.92 1.36 -7.80
CA LYS A 135 -5.51 2.23 -8.92
C LYS A 135 -3.99 2.38 -8.99
N LEU A 136 -3.34 2.58 -7.85
CA LEU A 136 -1.89 2.68 -7.78
C LEU A 136 -1.20 1.38 -8.18
N ILE A 137 -1.74 0.26 -7.74
CA ILE A 137 -1.21 -1.06 -8.08
C ILE A 137 -1.38 -1.35 -9.58
N LYS A 138 -2.53 -1.02 -10.17
CA LYS A 138 -2.74 -1.13 -11.62
C LYS A 138 -1.74 -0.28 -12.41
N LYS A 139 -1.46 0.93 -11.95
CA LYS A 139 -0.40 1.77 -12.54
C LYS A 139 0.97 1.09 -12.43
N GLY A 140 1.31 0.58 -11.26
CA GLY A 140 2.56 -0.15 -11.02
C GLY A 140 2.70 -1.38 -11.90
N ILE A 141 1.63 -2.13 -12.12
CA ILE A 141 1.61 -3.30 -13.02
C ILE A 141 1.88 -2.87 -14.47
N LYS A 142 1.26 -1.80 -14.93
CA LYS A 142 1.54 -1.23 -16.27
C LYS A 142 3.00 -0.82 -16.43
N ASP A 143 3.56 -0.18 -15.43
CA ASP A 143 4.97 0.25 -15.44
C ASP A 143 5.90 -0.96 -15.39
N LEU A 144 5.55 -2.00 -14.65
CA LEU A 144 6.29 -3.26 -14.63
C LEU A 144 6.30 -3.94 -16.00
N ILE A 145 5.17 -4.02 -16.67
CA ILE A 145 5.04 -4.57 -18.01
C ILE A 145 5.92 -3.78 -19.00
N LYS A 146 5.88 -2.46 -18.93
CA LYS A 146 6.75 -1.61 -19.76
C LYS A 146 8.24 -1.87 -19.49
N SER A 147 8.62 -2.05 -18.23
CA SER A 147 10.02 -2.36 -17.90
C SER A 147 10.48 -3.69 -18.46
N GLN A 148 9.59 -4.67 -18.55
CA GLN A 148 9.86 -5.97 -19.16
C GLN A 148 9.99 -5.89 -20.69
N GLU A 149 9.33 -4.95 -21.34
CA GLU A 149 9.37 -4.76 -22.80
C GLU A 149 10.63 -4.05 -23.28
N VAL A 150 11.26 -3.24 -22.42
CA VAL A 150 12.47 -2.46 -22.76
C VAL A 150 13.75 -3.31 -22.76
N GLU A 151 13.76 -4.41 -22.06
CA GLU A 151 14.86 -5.38 -22.11
C GLU A 151 14.69 -6.32 -23.32
#